data_1d6c80619f324fb3d6ecbddbf1704524
#
_entry.id   1d6c80619f324fb3d6ecbddbf1704524
#
_cell.length_a   1.000
_cell.length_b   1.000
_cell.length_c   1.000
_cell.angle_alpha   90.00
_cell.angle_beta   90.00
_cell.angle_gamma   90.00
#
_symmetry.space_group_name_H-M   'P 1'
#
loop_
_entity.id
_entity.type
_entity.pdbx_description
1 polymer ?
#
loop_
_entity_poly.entity_id
_entity_poly.type
_entity_poly.pdbx_seq_one_letter_code
_entity_poly.pdbx_strand_id
1 'polypeptide(L)'
;VPASTDRYLRGRGADLFFFSKNYVGSETTGYRNTEKYNDAKTRLATAMAISGAAASPQMGTSTNAGLRALLTLLNVRLNRWMPNPNPKFIYTRKITLWPYYFIKELLGRTKESDNLLNLSDGGHHENLGVYSLLKRRCRVIIASDATADPGFSMNDLANVIRKARIDLGVNIKIDLEDLRPDPKARRTKNYYAIGNIFYPSKYPKGIEGKLIYIKSTITGTEPEDLLAYRRKYPSFPDETTGDQFFDEAQFESYRKLGEETALNVFKQPLTDPCFWNQKW
;
A
#
# COMPACT_ATOMS: atom_id res chain seq x y z
N VAL A 1 11.15 -3.91 4.41
CA VAL A 1 12.58 -3.89 4.77
C VAL A 1 12.67 -3.57 6.26
N PRO A 2 13.55 -4.24 7.02
CA PRO A 2 13.71 -4.01 8.45
C PRO A 2 14.12 -2.57 8.78
N ALA A 3 14.01 -2.21 10.07
CA ALA A 3 14.29 -0.89 10.57
C ALA A 3 15.63 -0.34 10.10
N SER A 4 15.60 0.84 9.52
CA SER A 4 16.74 1.57 9.02
C SER A 4 17.52 2.24 10.15
N THR A 5 18.82 2.40 9.96
CA THR A 5 19.63 3.34 10.72
C THR A 5 19.34 4.79 10.35
N ASP A 6 18.62 5.01 9.24
CA ASP A 6 18.17 6.33 8.81
C ASP A 6 17.31 6.99 9.91
N ARG A 7 17.64 8.24 10.22
CA ARG A 7 17.01 9.03 11.28
C ARG A 7 15.49 9.19 11.06
N TYR A 8 15.06 9.28 9.80
CA TYR A 8 13.65 9.45 9.44
C TYR A 8 12.82 8.16 9.52
N LEU A 9 13.47 7.00 9.38
CA LEU A 9 12.81 5.70 9.43
C LEU A 9 12.88 5.04 10.82
N ARG A 10 13.58 5.66 11.77
CA ARG A 10 13.62 5.20 13.17
C ARG A 10 12.21 5.19 13.75
N GLY A 11 11.81 4.06 14.30
CA GLY A 11 10.49 3.86 14.91
C GLY A 11 9.39 3.42 13.94
N ARG A 12 9.64 3.34 12.61
CA ARG A 12 8.66 2.81 11.64
C ARG A 12 8.75 1.31 11.46
N GLY A 13 9.92 0.72 11.71
CA GLY A 13 10.15 -0.71 11.63
C GLY A 13 10.08 -1.32 10.22
N ALA A 14 9.75 -0.54 9.21
CA ALA A 14 9.63 -0.98 7.82
C ALA A 14 9.91 0.15 6.84
N ASP A 15 10.37 -0.19 5.64
CA ASP A 15 10.53 0.69 4.48
C ASP A 15 10.04 0.00 3.22
N LEU A 16 9.69 0.77 2.19
CA LEU A 16 9.24 0.25 0.91
C LEU A 16 10.40 -0.39 0.15
N PHE A 17 10.12 -1.55 -0.44
CA PHE A 17 11.03 -2.25 -1.33
C PHE A 17 10.34 -2.47 -2.68
N PHE A 18 11.00 -2.13 -3.77
CA PHE A 18 10.41 -2.15 -5.09
C PHE A 18 10.95 -3.31 -5.93
N PHE A 19 10.04 -4.00 -6.60
CA PHE A 19 10.32 -4.88 -7.71
C PHE A 19 9.79 -4.24 -8.98
N SER A 20 10.65 -3.93 -9.93
CA SER A 20 10.27 -3.38 -11.24
C SER A 20 10.93 -4.17 -12.37
N LYS A 21 10.53 -3.90 -13.60
CA LYS A 21 11.14 -4.51 -14.78
C LYS A 21 12.65 -4.26 -14.83
N ASN A 22 13.09 -3.06 -14.47
CA ASN A 22 14.49 -2.64 -14.68
C ASN A 22 15.34 -2.73 -13.40
N TYR A 23 14.76 -2.44 -12.23
CA TYR A 23 15.48 -2.36 -10.96
C TYR A 23 14.71 -2.95 -9.80
N VAL A 24 15.46 -3.50 -8.85
CA VAL A 24 14.96 -4.03 -7.58
C VAL A 24 15.73 -3.36 -6.44
N GLY A 25 15.04 -2.96 -5.38
CA GLY A 25 15.67 -2.34 -4.22
C GLY A 25 14.82 -1.30 -3.51
N SER A 26 15.46 -0.56 -2.63
CA SER A 26 14.90 0.56 -1.89
C SER A 26 15.92 1.68 -1.78
N GLU A 27 15.51 2.85 -1.29
CA GLU A 27 16.45 3.95 -1.06
C GLU A 27 17.48 3.61 0.02
N THR A 28 17.08 2.86 1.04
CA THR A 28 17.95 2.46 2.14
C THR A 28 18.95 1.38 1.75
N THR A 29 18.55 0.47 0.87
CA THR A 29 19.40 -0.65 0.44
C THR A 29 20.15 -0.36 -0.88
N GLY A 30 19.77 0.70 -1.59
CA GLY A 30 20.17 0.92 -2.97
C GLY A 30 19.39 0.03 -3.95
N TYR A 31 19.68 0.21 -5.23
CA TYR A 31 19.00 -0.47 -6.33
C TYR A 31 19.95 -1.31 -7.15
N ARG A 32 19.48 -2.45 -7.65
CA ARG A 32 20.20 -3.34 -8.55
C ARG A 32 19.37 -3.63 -9.79
N ASN A 33 20.02 -3.78 -10.93
CA ASN A 33 19.35 -4.21 -12.16
C ASN A 33 18.65 -5.56 -11.94
N THR A 34 17.40 -5.68 -12.36
CA THR A 34 16.55 -6.84 -12.11
C THR A 34 17.12 -8.13 -12.71
N GLU A 35 17.71 -8.03 -13.91
CA GLU A 35 18.33 -9.18 -14.56
C GLU A 35 19.55 -9.73 -13.80
N LYS A 36 20.27 -8.84 -13.08
CA LYS A 36 21.43 -9.18 -12.26
C LYS A 36 21.09 -9.49 -10.81
N TYR A 37 19.82 -9.31 -10.43
CA TYR A 37 19.37 -9.54 -9.07
C TYR A 37 19.00 -11.01 -8.87
N ASN A 38 19.56 -11.61 -7.82
CA ASN A 38 19.29 -13.01 -7.43
C ASN A 38 19.48 -14.00 -8.60
N ASP A 39 20.50 -13.76 -9.45
CA ASP A 39 20.81 -14.57 -10.64
C ASP A 39 19.59 -14.73 -11.57
N ALA A 40 18.81 -13.66 -11.76
CA ALA A 40 17.56 -13.63 -12.53
C ALA A 40 16.48 -14.65 -12.05
N LYS A 41 16.59 -15.17 -10.83
CA LYS A 41 15.64 -16.17 -10.30
C LYS A 41 14.38 -15.58 -9.69
N THR A 42 14.32 -14.24 -9.55
CA THR A 42 13.14 -13.57 -9.00
C THR A 42 12.09 -13.39 -10.08
N ARG A 43 11.02 -14.17 -9.99
CA ARG A 43 9.89 -14.13 -10.92
C ARG A 43 8.84 -13.13 -10.45
N LEU A 44 8.00 -12.63 -11.37
CA LEU A 44 6.86 -11.77 -11.05
C LEU A 44 5.95 -12.40 -9.99
N ALA A 45 5.63 -13.69 -10.14
CA ALA A 45 4.84 -14.43 -9.14
C ALA A 45 5.47 -14.40 -7.73
N THR A 46 6.82 -14.43 -7.64
CA THR A 46 7.52 -14.29 -6.36
C THR A 46 7.33 -12.90 -5.75
N ALA A 47 7.44 -11.85 -6.57
CA ALA A 47 7.22 -10.48 -6.12
C ALA A 47 5.77 -10.27 -5.66
N MET A 48 4.79 -10.81 -6.40
CA MET A 48 3.37 -10.77 -6.04
C MET A 48 3.11 -11.51 -4.72
N ALA A 49 3.66 -12.73 -4.55
CA ALA A 49 3.51 -13.49 -3.32
C ALA A 49 4.11 -12.77 -2.10
N ILE A 50 5.24 -12.08 -2.26
CA ILE A 50 5.84 -11.25 -1.21
C ILE A 50 4.95 -10.04 -0.90
N SER A 51 4.41 -9.40 -1.94
CA SER A 51 3.54 -8.22 -1.77
C SER A 51 2.24 -8.55 -1.04
N GLY A 52 1.72 -9.77 -1.16
CA GLY A 52 0.53 -10.23 -0.43
C GLY A 52 0.85 -10.98 0.87
N ALA A 53 2.10 -10.95 1.36
CA ALA A 53 2.53 -11.66 2.56
C ALA A 53 2.11 -10.93 3.85
N ALA A 54 0.82 -10.80 4.08
CA ALA A 54 0.24 -10.04 5.19
C ALA A 54 0.57 -10.65 6.58
N ALA A 55 0.64 -11.99 6.70
CA ALA A 55 1.05 -12.65 7.93
C ALA A 55 2.58 -12.65 8.05
N SER A 56 3.13 -11.79 8.90
CA SER A 56 4.56 -11.68 9.14
C SER A 56 4.86 -11.41 10.60
N PRO A 57 5.91 -11.99 11.18
CA PRO A 57 6.39 -11.64 12.52
C PRO A 57 6.80 -10.18 12.67
N GLN A 58 7.12 -9.51 11.56
CA GLN A 58 7.54 -8.12 11.52
C GLN A 58 6.60 -7.31 10.62
N MET A 59 5.64 -6.61 11.24
CA MET A 59 4.56 -5.86 10.62
C MET A 59 4.73 -4.34 10.81
N GLY A 60 5.95 -3.83 10.67
CA GLY A 60 6.24 -2.41 10.81
C GLY A 60 5.83 -1.86 12.17
N THR A 61 5.04 -0.78 12.19
CA THR A 61 4.55 -0.13 13.44
C THR A 61 3.56 -1.00 14.22
N SER A 62 2.95 -2.00 13.61
CA SER A 62 2.00 -2.93 14.24
C SER A 62 2.69 -4.13 14.89
N THR A 63 4.03 -4.16 14.92
CA THR A 63 4.78 -5.28 15.48
C THR A 63 4.65 -5.32 17.01
N ASN A 64 4.05 -6.42 17.49
CA ASN A 64 4.03 -6.76 18.91
C ASN A 64 5.08 -7.84 19.20
N ALA A 65 5.91 -7.66 20.25
CA ALA A 65 7.00 -8.57 20.56
C ALA A 65 6.53 -10.01 20.89
N GLY A 66 5.43 -10.14 21.62
CA GLY A 66 4.84 -11.44 21.94
C GLY A 66 4.26 -12.15 20.71
N LEU A 67 3.49 -11.41 19.88
CA LEU A 67 2.95 -11.94 18.64
C LEU A 67 4.07 -12.33 17.65
N ARG A 68 5.11 -11.50 17.53
CA ARG A 68 6.29 -11.81 16.72
C ARG A 68 6.93 -13.13 17.15
N ALA A 69 7.19 -13.29 18.44
CA ALA A 69 7.78 -14.51 18.98
C ALA A 69 6.90 -15.73 18.67
N LEU A 70 5.60 -15.61 18.90
CA LEU A 70 4.63 -16.69 18.64
C LEU A 70 4.61 -17.08 17.15
N LEU A 71 4.44 -16.13 16.25
CA LEU A 71 4.40 -16.38 14.80
C LEU A 71 5.72 -16.97 14.29
N THR A 72 6.86 -16.49 14.83
CA THR A 72 8.18 -17.03 14.45
C THR A 72 8.34 -18.46 14.92
N LEU A 73 8.01 -18.76 16.18
CA LEU A 73 8.14 -20.10 16.77
C LEU A 73 7.20 -21.11 16.10
N LEU A 74 5.97 -20.74 15.81
CA LEU A 74 5.00 -21.57 15.10
C LEU A 74 5.28 -21.67 13.60
N ASN A 75 6.28 -20.93 13.11
CA ASN A 75 6.61 -20.81 11.68
C ASN A 75 5.41 -20.35 10.81
N VAL A 76 4.49 -19.59 11.39
CA VAL A 76 3.34 -19.00 10.70
C VAL A 76 3.80 -17.67 10.10
N ARG A 77 4.31 -17.72 8.88
CA ARG A 77 4.87 -16.55 8.20
C ARG A 77 4.83 -16.71 6.69
N LEU A 78 4.51 -15.64 6.01
CA LEU A 78 4.51 -15.55 4.54
C LEU A 78 5.66 -14.68 4.00
N ASN A 79 6.36 -13.97 4.89
CA ASN A 79 7.53 -13.17 4.55
C ASN A 79 8.65 -14.02 3.93
N ARG A 80 9.44 -13.37 3.07
CA ARG A 80 10.55 -14.05 2.38
C ARG A 80 11.87 -13.33 2.59
N TRP A 81 12.90 -14.13 2.87
CA TRP A 81 14.27 -13.64 2.91
C TRP A 81 14.83 -13.55 1.48
N MET A 82 15.24 -12.36 1.08
CA MET A 82 15.73 -12.06 -0.25
C MET A 82 17.12 -11.42 -0.18
N PRO A 83 17.98 -11.63 -1.18
CA PRO A 83 19.31 -11.02 -1.21
C PRO A 83 19.25 -9.49 -1.12
N ASN A 84 20.20 -8.91 -0.40
CA ASN A 84 20.35 -7.45 -0.37
C ASN A 84 20.82 -6.96 -1.75
N PRO A 85 20.14 -5.97 -2.38
CA PRO A 85 20.55 -5.45 -3.69
C PRO A 85 21.85 -4.64 -3.64
N ASN A 86 22.28 -4.18 -2.46
CA ASN A 86 23.46 -3.36 -2.31
C ASN A 86 24.73 -4.12 -2.74
N PRO A 87 25.53 -3.55 -3.66
CA PRO A 87 26.76 -4.20 -4.14
C PRO A 87 27.81 -4.52 -3.07
N LYS A 88 27.77 -3.84 -1.93
CA LYS A 88 28.68 -4.09 -0.80
C LYS A 88 28.40 -5.43 -0.12
N PHE A 89 27.18 -5.94 -0.23
CA PHE A 89 26.77 -7.23 0.29
C PHE A 89 26.82 -8.30 -0.81
N ILE A 90 27.89 -8.25 -1.63
CA ILE A 90 28.09 -9.21 -2.70
C ILE A 90 28.16 -10.60 -2.09
N TYR A 91 27.26 -11.42 -2.54
CA TYR A 91 27.22 -12.86 -2.59
C TYR A 91 28.53 -13.57 -2.21
N THR A 92 28.86 -13.54 -0.97
CA THR A 92 29.45 -14.75 -0.46
C THR A 92 28.26 -15.69 -0.26
N ARG A 93 28.15 -16.68 -1.10
CA ARG A 93 27.35 -17.91 -0.93
C ARG A 93 27.87 -18.67 0.29
N LYS A 94 28.11 -17.96 1.39
CA LYS A 94 28.36 -18.58 2.68
C LYS A 94 27.04 -19.20 3.05
N ILE A 95 27.07 -20.49 3.25
CA ILE A 95 26.00 -21.31 3.83
C ILE A 95 25.39 -20.49 4.95
N THR A 96 24.27 -19.85 4.63
CA THR A 96 23.55 -19.05 5.63
C THR A 96 22.86 -20.08 6.50
N LEU A 97 23.41 -20.37 7.66
CA LEU A 97 22.83 -21.30 8.61
C LEU A 97 21.40 -20.80 8.91
N TRP A 98 20.42 -21.58 8.53
CA TRP A 98 18.99 -21.29 8.77
C TRP A 98 18.70 -20.75 10.19
N PRO A 99 19.30 -21.28 11.28
CA PRO A 99 19.09 -20.78 12.63
C PRO A 99 19.44 -19.31 12.83
N TYR A 100 20.42 -18.76 12.10
CA TYR A 100 20.87 -17.38 12.26
C TYR A 100 19.76 -16.36 11.94
N TYR A 101 19.11 -16.50 10.78
CA TYR A 101 18.03 -15.58 10.39
C TYR A 101 16.76 -15.82 11.18
N PHE A 102 16.48 -17.04 11.57
CA PHE A 102 15.40 -17.39 12.48
C PHE A 102 15.57 -16.67 13.84
N ILE A 103 16.76 -16.74 14.45
CA ILE A 103 17.05 -16.05 15.70
C ILE A 103 16.96 -14.52 15.53
N LYS A 104 17.48 -13.98 14.43
CA LYS A 104 17.36 -12.55 14.13
C LYS A 104 15.90 -12.08 14.05
N GLU A 105 15.07 -12.86 13.40
CA GLU A 105 13.64 -12.59 13.26
C GLU A 105 12.92 -12.65 14.61
N LEU A 106 13.17 -13.70 15.38
CA LEU A 106 12.64 -13.90 16.72
C LEU A 106 12.99 -12.73 17.64
N LEU A 107 14.23 -12.27 17.61
CA LEU A 107 14.71 -11.14 18.41
C LEU A 107 14.35 -9.76 17.80
N GLY A 108 13.80 -9.69 16.58
CA GLY A 108 13.53 -8.44 15.88
C GLY A 108 14.79 -7.64 15.53
N ARG A 109 15.92 -8.32 15.31
CA ARG A 109 17.22 -7.71 15.03
C ARG A 109 17.61 -7.70 13.56
N THR A 110 16.63 -7.72 12.67
CA THR A 110 16.84 -7.62 11.22
C THR A 110 17.18 -6.16 10.84
N LYS A 111 18.13 -5.98 9.93
CA LYS A 111 18.62 -4.67 9.49
C LYS A 111 18.71 -4.59 7.98
N GLU A 112 18.63 -3.36 7.44
CA GLU A 112 18.85 -3.06 6.01
C GLU A 112 20.29 -3.39 5.55
N SER A 113 21.22 -3.50 6.49
CA SER A 113 22.62 -3.88 6.25
C SER A 113 22.89 -5.37 6.30
N ASP A 114 21.86 -6.20 6.46
CA ASP A 114 22.01 -7.65 6.41
C ASP A 114 22.18 -8.15 4.97
N ASN A 115 22.87 -9.28 4.80
CA ASN A 115 23.06 -9.90 3.48
C ASN A 115 21.74 -10.39 2.87
N LEU A 116 20.81 -10.81 3.71
CA LEU A 116 19.42 -11.12 3.32
C LEU A 116 18.48 -10.13 4.04
N LEU A 117 17.50 -9.65 3.29
CA LEU A 117 16.44 -8.78 3.77
C LEU A 117 15.17 -9.59 3.99
N ASN A 118 14.48 -9.33 5.07
CA ASN A 118 13.16 -9.86 5.31
C ASN A 118 12.14 -8.98 4.57
N LEU A 119 11.50 -9.52 3.54
CA LEU A 119 10.49 -8.83 2.74
C LEU A 119 9.12 -9.43 3.01
N SER A 120 8.13 -8.56 3.15
CA SER A 120 6.73 -8.92 3.39
C SER A 120 5.81 -7.92 2.69
N ASP A 121 4.51 -7.96 3.01
CA ASP A 121 3.49 -7.09 2.46
C ASP A 121 3.86 -5.61 2.55
N GLY A 122 3.68 -4.89 1.44
CA GLY A 122 3.86 -3.44 1.37
C GLY A 122 2.89 -2.67 2.25
N GLY A 123 1.73 -3.23 2.54
CA GLY A 123 0.72 -2.67 3.43
C GLY A 123 1.19 -2.45 4.86
N HIS A 124 2.19 -3.19 5.33
CA HIS A 124 2.85 -2.92 6.62
C HIS A 124 3.51 -1.54 6.67
N HIS A 125 3.82 -0.95 5.53
CA HIS A 125 4.29 0.42 5.42
C HIS A 125 3.16 1.36 4.98
N GLU A 126 2.50 1.07 3.83
CA GLU A 126 1.45 1.92 3.27
C GLU A 126 0.63 1.13 2.22
N ASN A 127 -0.70 1.14 2.36
CA ASN A 127 -1.60 0.31 1.55
C ASN A 127 -1.98 0.92 0.20
N LEU A 128 -1.98 2.24 0.07
CA LEU A 128 -2.55 2.93 -1.10
C LEU A 128 -1.54 3.15 -2.25
N GLY A 129 -0.23 2.93 -2.00
CA GLY A 129 0.83 3.22 -2.96
C GLY A 129 1.07 4.72 -3.21
N VAL A 130 0.40 5.59 -2.48
CA VAL A 130 0.41 7.05 -2.67
C VAL A 130 1.72 7.67 -2.17
N TYR A 131 2.28 7.16 -1.07
CA TYR A 131 3.49 7.73 -0.47
C TYR A 131 4.67 7.82 -1.46
N SER A 132 4.88 6.78 -2.26
CA SER A 132 5.92 6.74 -3.28
C SER A 132 5.71 7.76 -4.40
N LEU A 133 4.46 8.02 -4.77
CA LEU A 133 4.09 9.00 -5.79
C LEU A 133 4.27 10.43 -5.28
N LEU A 134 3.92 10.67 -4.01
CA LEU A 134 4.18 11.95 -3.34
C LEU A 134 5.68 12.25 -3.26
N LYS A 135 6.49 11.24 -2.96
CA LYS A 135 7.94 11.36 -2.93
C LYS A 135 8.53 11.75 -4.29
N ARG A 136 7.93 11.27 -5.37
CA ARG A 136 8.26 11.63 -6.77
C ARG A 136 7.63 12.95 -7.21
N ARG A 137 6.87 13.61 -6.35
CA ARG A 137 6.16 14.87 -6.63
C ARG A 137 5.23 14.78 -7.86
N CYS A 138 4.52 13.66 -7.97
CA CYS A 138 3.52 13.49 -9.03
C CYS A 138 2.43 14.56 -8.90
N ARG A 139 2.10 15.22 -10.00
CA ARG A 139 1.09 16.29 -10.03
C ARG A 139 -0.32 15.77 -9.95
N VAL A 140 -0.57 14.60 -10.50
CA VAL A 140 -1.86 13.91 -10.42
C VAL A 140 -1.60 12.53 -9.85
N ILE A 141 -2.31 12.18 -8.78
CA ILE A 141 -2.27 10.87 -8.15
C ILE A 141 -3.70 10.35 -8.11
N ILE A 142 -3.91 9.16 -8.65
CA ILE A 142 -5.15 8.41 -8.54
C ILE A 142 -4.90 7.27 -7.56
N ALA A 143 -5.63 7.25 -6.45
CA ALA A 143 -5.54 6.22 -5.43
C ALA A 143 -6.87 5.46 -5.35
N SER A 144 -6.83 4.16 -5.63
CA SER A 144 -7.97 3.26 -5.45
C SER A 144 -7.84 2.53 -4.13
N ASP A 145 -8.79 2.71 -3.25
CA ASP A 145 -8.86 2.11 -1.92
C ASP A 145 -10.02 1.12 -1.86
N ALA A 146 -9.67 -0.16 -1.91
CA ALA A 146 -10.60 -1.28 -1.71
C ALA A 146 -10.30 -2.04 -0.40
N THR A 147 -9.63 -1.40 0.55
CA THR A 147 -9.40 -2.01 1.87
C THR A 147 -10.70 -2.13 2.64
N ALA A 148 -10.84 -3.23 3.40
CA ALA A 148 -11.98 -3.41 4.28
C ALA A 148 -11.96 -2.34 5.38
N ASP A 149 -12.93 -1.44 5.36
CA ASP A 149 -13.09 -0.34 6.32
C ASP A 149 -14.59 -0.13 6.65
N PRO A 150 -15.24 -1.10 7.30
CA PRO A 150 -16.68 -1.07 7.54
C PRO A 150 -17.14 0.11 8.41
N GLY A 151 -16.19 0.77 9.09
CA GLY A 151 -16.44 1.99 9.87
C GLY A 151 -16.19 3.28 9.09
N PHE A 152 -15.77 3.21 7.83
CA PHE A 152 -15.39 4.37 7.01
C PHE A 152 -14.45 5.32 7.76
N SER A 153 -13.45 4.76 8.42
CA SER A 153 -12.46 5.49 9.20
C SER A 153 -11.44 6.21 8.32
N MET A 154 -11.26 5.76 7.07
CA MET A 154 -10.27 6.23 6.11
C MET A 154 -8.84 6.21 6.67
N ASN A 155 -8.54 5.24 7.52
CA ASN A 155 -7.27 5.16 8.26
C ASN A 155 -6.05 5.08 7.34
N ASP A 156 -6.15 4.36 6.22
CA ASP A 156 -5.03 4.24 5.27
C ASP A 156 -4.70 5.58 4.63
N LEU A 157 -5.71 6.34 4.20
CA LEU A 157 -5.52 7.70 3.69
C LEU A 157 -4.96 8.64 4.78
N ALA A 158 -5.51 8.59 5.99
CA ALA A 158 -5.03 9.39 7.11
C ALA A 158 -3.56 9.09 7.45
N ASN A 159 -3.15 7.82 7.40
CA ASN A 159 -1.77 7.39 7.59
C ASN A 159 -0.84 7.95 6.52
N VAL A 160 -1.25 7.91 5.24
CA VAL A 160 -0.49 8.50 4.14
C VAL A 160 -0.33 10.00 4.33
N ILE A 161 -1.41 10.73 4.61
CA ILE A 161 -1.38 12.19 4.84
C ILE A 161 -0.41 12.52 5.99
N ARG A 162 -0.49 11.79 7.09
CA ARG A 162 0.39 11.97 8.24
C ARG A 162 1.86 11.72 7.91
N LYS A 163 2.16 10.60 7.22
CA LYS A 163 3.52 10.24 6.81
C LYS A 163 4.09 11.25 5.83
N ALA A 164 3.32 11.66 4.81
CA ALA A 164 3.73 12.65 3.83
C ALA A 164 4.09 13.99 4.50
N ARG A 165 3.30 14.43 5.48
CA ARG A 165 3.56 15.66 6.23
C ARG A 165 4.86 15.59 7.03
N ILE A 166 5.07 14.48 7.75
CA ILE A 166 6.23 14.32 8.63
C ILE A 166 7.53 14.16 7.82
N ASP A 167 7.50 13.34 6.77
CA ASP A 167 8.72 12.94 6.08
C ASP A 167 9.07 13.82 4.89
N LEU A 168 8.04 14.29 4.19
CA LEU A 168 8.21 14.98 2.91
C LEU A 168 7.83 16.46 3.01
N GLY A 169 7.26 16.91 4.13
CA GLY A 169 6.73 18.26 4.25
C GLY A 169 5.52 18.52 3.32
N VAL A 170 4.90 17.46 2.80
CA VAL A 170 3.77 17.54 1.87
C VAL A 170 2.48 17.66 2.66
N ASN A 171 1.67 18.68 2.33
CA ASN A 171 0.32 18.83 2.88
C ASN A 171 -0.71 18.39 1.86
N ILE A 172 -1.71 17.62 2.31
CA ILE A 172 -2.85 17.20 1.49
C ILE A 172 -4.11 17.72 2.17
N LYS A 173 -4.94 18.44 1.40
CA LYS A 173 -6.27 18.90 1.82
C LYS A 173 -7.29 18.17 0.97
N ILE A 174 -8.14 17.40 1.60
CA ILE A 174 -9.20 16.62 0.95
C ILE A 174 -10.45 16.67 1.82
N ASP A 175 -11.59 16.89 1.19
CA ASP A 175 -12.89 16.74 1.83
C ASP A 175 -13.43 15.35 1.54
N LEU A 176 -13.84 14.64 2.57
CA LEU A 176 -14.32 13.27 2.50
C LEU A 176 -15.81 13.14 2.89
N GLU A 177 -16.52 14.27 3.03
CA GLU A 177 -17.90 14.26 3.52
C GLU A 177 -18.82 13.43 2.61
N ASP A 178 -18.66 13.54 1.29
CA ASP A 178 -19.43 12.76 0.33
C ASP A 178 -19.11 11.27 0.30
N LEU A 179 -17.99 10.87 0.89
CA LEU A 179 -17.60 9.47 1.09
C LEU A 179 -18.03 8.91 2.45
N ARG A 180 -18.64 9.72 3.30
CA ARG A 180 -19.22 9.23 4.55
C ARG A 180 -20.61 8.67 4.28
N PRO A 181 -20.87 7.41 4.68
CA PRO A 181 -22.16 6.79 4.43
C PRO A 181 -23.24 7.40 5.33
N ASP A 182 -24.42 7.53 4.80
CA ASP A 182 -25.60 7.77 5.62
C ASP A 182 -25.74 6.67 6.66
N PRO A 183 -25.93 7.00 7.95
CA PRO A 183 -25.95 5.99 9.03
C PRO A 183 -27.08 4.94 8.89
N LYS A 184 -28.21 5.30 8.24
CA LYS A 184 -29.36 4.41 8.06
C LYS A 184 -29.27 3.62 6.75
N ALA A 185 -29.02 4.32 5.65
CA ALA A 185 -28.96 3.73 4.32
C ALA A 185 -27.63 3.02 4.04
N ARG A 186 -26.56 3.33 4.79
CA ARG A 186 -25.18 2.84 4.57
C ARG A 186 -24.74 3.02 3.11
N ARG A 187 -25.05 4.19 2.54
CA ARG A 187 -24.71 4.60 1.18
C ARG A 187 -23.96 5.93 1.23
N THR A 188 -22.97 6.08 0.37
CA THR A 188 -22.26 7.35 0.19
C THR A 188 -22.90 8.17 -0.91
N LYS A 189 -22.58 9.45 -0.99
CA LYS A 189 -23.05 10.32 -2.09
C LYS A 189 -22.21 10.13 -3.35
N ASN A 190 -20.92 9.86 -3.19
CA ASN A 190 -19.97 9.69 -4.28
C ASN A 190 -19.07 8.47 -4.05
N TYR A 191 -18.37 8.03 -5.10
CA TYR A 191 -17.33 6.99 -5.06
C TYR A 191 -15.93 7.55 -4.84
N TYR A 192 -15.75 8.86 -4.94
CA TYR A 192 -14.45 9.51 -4.93
C TYR A 192 -14.49 10.87 -4.26
N ALA A 193 -13.32 11.33 -3.86
CA ALA A 193 -13.07 12.71 -3.43
C ALA A 193 -11.79 13.24 -4.10
N ILE A 194 -11.76 14.55 -4.35
CA ILE A 194 -10.60 15.22 -4.96
C ILE A 194 -9.94 16.11 -3.92
N GLY A 195 -8.66 15.84 -3.65
CA GLY A 195 -7.84 16.64 -2.75
C GLY A 195 -6.76 17.44 -3.48
N ASN A 196 -6.29 18.48 -2.83
CA ASN A 196 -5.14 19.28 -3.27
C ASN A 196 -3.89 18.83 -2.53
N ILE A 197 -2.80 18.64 -3.27
CA ILE A 197 -1.47 18.28 -2.76
C ILE A 197 -0.60 19.53 -2.83
N PHE A 198 0.00 19.92 -1.70
CA PHE A 198 0.90 21.06 -1.60
C PHE A 198 2.32 20.54 -1.31
N TYR A 199 3.16 20.56 -2.32
CA TYR A 199 4.55 20.14 -2.20
C TYR A 199 5.41 21.29 -1.66
N PRO A 200 6.36 21.01 -0.76
CA PRO A 200 7.29 22.03 -0.31
C PRO A 200 8.15 22.55 -1.47
N SER A 201 8.27 23.87 -1.57
CA SER A 201 9.07 24.54 -2.57
C SER A 201 9.97 25.58 -1.92
N LYS A 202 11.14 25.80 -2.51
CA LYS A 202 12.01 26.94 -2.18
C LYS A 202 11.47 28.26 -2.73
N TYR A 203 10.44 28.22 -3.58
CA TYR A 203 9.80 29.39 -4.20
C TYR A 203 8.49 29.74 -3.50
N PRO A 204 8.07 31.02 -3.51
CA PRO A 204 6.85 31.48 -2.82
C PRO A 204 5.56 30.76 -3.23
N LYS A 205 5.47 30.31 -4.48
CA LYS A 205 4.39 29.42 -4.94
C LYS A 205 4.91 27.97 -4.94
N GLY A 206 4.42 27.16 -4.01
CA GLY A 206 4.67 25.73 -4.00
C GLY A 206 4.14 25.04 -5.26
N ILE A 207 4.65 23.86 -5.54
CA ILE A 207 4.08 23.00 -6.59
C ILE A 207 2.81 22.40 -6.04
N GLU A 208 1.71 22.57 -6.75
CA GLU A 208 0.42 21.96 -6.41
C GLU A 208 0.17 20.69 -7.24
N GLY A 209 -0.53 19.75 -6.66
CA GLY A 209 -1.00 18.55 -7.31
C GLY A 209 -2.43 18.19 -6.90
N LYS A 210 -3.00 17.18 -7.54
CA LYS A 210 -4.31 16.64 -7.24
C LYS A 210 -4.21 15.19 -6.80
N LEU A 211 -4.98 14.85 -5.77
CA LEU A 211 -5.22 13.49 -5.33
C LEU A 211 -6.67 13.15 -5.64
N ILE A 212 -6.89 12.18 -6.53
CA ILE A 212 -8.19 11.58 -6.78
C ILE A 212 -8.24 10.31 -5.94
N TYR A 213 -8.96 10.36 -4.84
CA TYR A 213 -9.12 9.24 -3.92
C TYR A 213 -10.45 8.54 -4.22
N ILE A 214 -10.38 7.29 -4.60
CA ILE A 214 -11.51 6.45 -4.97
C ILE A 214 -11.69 5.41 -3.86
N LYS A 215 -12.87 5.33 -3.27
CA LYS A 215 -13.21 4.35 -2.24
C LYS A 215 -14.21 3.34 -2.77
N SER A 216 -13.95 2.06 -2.53
CA SER A 216 -14.94 1.01 -2.76
C SER A 216 -16.14 1.24 -1.84
N THR A 217 -17.29 1.61 -2.41
CA THR A 217 -18.49 1.97 -1.66
C THR A 217 -19.74 1.81 -2.53
N ILE A 218 -20.92 1.93 -1.92
CA ILE A 218 -22.24 1.83 -2.58
C ILE A 218 -22.95 3.18 -2.46
N THR A 219 -23.42 3.72 -3.58
CA THR A 219 -24.22 4.96 -3.64
C THR A 219 -25.72 4.69 -3.69
N GLY A 220 -26.09 3.50 -4.19
CA GLY A 220 -27.50 3.09 -4.40
C GLY A 220 -28.00 3.33 -5.82
N THR A 221 -27.11 3.73 -6.73
CA THR A 221 -27.39 3.90 -8.17
C THR A 221 -26.80 2.77 -9.02
N GLU A 222 -26.20 1.79 -8.36
CA GLU A 222 -25.59 0.64 -9.02
C GLU A 222 -26.66 -0.25 -9.68
N PRO A 223 -26.25 -1.09 -10.66
CA PRO A 223 -27.11 -2.09 -11.27
C PRO A 223 -27.76 -3.04 -10.23
N GLU A 224 -28.96 -3.55 -10.55
CA GLU A 224 -29.76 -4.33 -9.61
C GLU A 224 -29.07 -5.61 -9.12
N ASP A 225 -28.24 -6.23 -9.92
CA ASP A 225 -27.44 -7.40 -9.53
C ASP A 225 -26.47 -7.08 -8.39
N LEU A 226 -25.79 -5.93 -8.43
CA LEU A 226 -24.94 -5.45 -7.34
C LEU A 226 -25.75 -5.13 -6.09
N LEU A 227 -26.87 -4.45 -6.24
CA LEU A 227 -27.75 -4.12 -5.12
C LEU A 227 -28.36 -5.39 -4.50
N ALA A 228 -28.67 -6.40 -5.30
CA ALA A 228 -29.12 -7.71 -4.82
C ALA A 228 -28.00 -8.43 -4.05
N TYR A 229 -26.78 -8.43 -4.57
CA TYR A 229 -25.62 -8.99 -3.87
C TYR A 229 -25.40 -8.29 -2.53
N ARG A 230 -25.44 -6.96 -2.50
CA ARG A 230 -25.33 -6.14 -1.27
C ARG A 230 -26.41 -6.48 -0.24
N ARG A 231 -27.65 -6.70 -0.67
CA ARG A 231 -28.75 -7.11 0.24
C ARG A 231 -28.50 -8.48 0.86
N LYS A 232 -27.94 -9.40 0.08
CA LYS A 232 -27.61 -10.76 0.53
C LYS A 232 -26.35 -10.77 1.43
N TYR A 233 -25.37 -9.95 1.12
CA TYR A 233 -24.10 -9.85 1.83
C TYR A 233 -23.87 -8.40 2.34
N PRO A 234 -24.42 -8.06 3.52
CA PRO A 234 -24.39 -6.69 4.03
C PRO A 234 -23.01 -6.12 4.35
N SER A 235 -21.95 -6.93 4.40
CA SER A 235 -20.55 -6.49 4.52
C SER A 235 -19.95 -6.00 3.22
N PHE A 236 -20.51 -6.39 2.05
CA PHE A 236 -20.02 -5.89 0.76
C PHE A 236 -20.20 -4.36 0.65
N PRO A 237 -19.22 -3.59 0.15
CA PRO A 237 -17.95 -4.00 -0.43
C PRO A 237 -16.77 -3.98 0.57
N ASP A 238 -17.03 -4.05 1.87
CA ASP A 238 -16.04 -4.04 2.94
C ASP A 238 -15.85 -5.44 3.56
N GLU A 239 -15.92 -6.48 2.74
CA GLU A 239 -15.72 -7.86 3.18
C GLU A 239 -14.27 -8.07 3.61
N THR A 240 -14.07 -9.00 4.54
CA THR A 240 -12.75 -9.25 5.11
C THR A 240 -11.76 -9.78 4.08
N THR A 241 -10.55 -9.23 4.06
CA THR A 241 -9.44 -9.73 3.25
C THR A 241 -8.91 -11.11 3.73
N GLY A 242 -9.42 -11.63 4.85
CA GLY A 242 -9.17 -13.00 5.29
C GLY A 242 -9.83 -14.05 4.38
N ASP A 243 -10.89 -13.69 3.67
CA ASP A 243 -11.47 -14.51 2.61
C ASP A 243 -10.62 -14.36 1.33
N GLN A 244 -9.90 -15.42 0.99
CA GLN A 244 -9.01 -15.48 -0.15
C GLN A 244 -9.60 -16.30 -1.32
N PHE A 245 -10.79 -16.87 -1.16
CA PHE A 245 -11.40 -17.78 -2.12
C PHE A 245 -12.76 -17.24 -2.57
N PHE A 246 -12.72 -16.20 -3.39
CA PHE A 246 -13.92 -15.59 -3.93
C PHE A 246 -14.66 -16.56 -4.83
N ASP A 247 -15.97 -16.70 -4.60
CA ASP A 247 -16.84 -17.36 -5.56
C ASP A 247 -17.12 -16.46 -6.78
N GLU A 248 -17.80 -17.01 -7.79
CA GLU A 248 -18.12 -16.28 -9.01
C GLU A 248 -18.94 -15.00 -8.73
N ALA A 249 -19.94 -15.11 -7.86
CA ALA A 249 -20.83 -13.99 -7.54
C ALA A 249 -20.10 -12.88 -6.81
N GLN A 250 -19.23 -13.22 -5.87
CA GLN A 250 -18.41 -12.28 -5.12
C GLN A 250 -17.43 -11.57 -6.05
N PHE A 251 -16.67 -12.34 -6.84
CA PHE A 251 -15.70 -11.80 -7.78
C PHE A 251 -16.34 -10.84 -8.80
N GLU A 252 -17.44 -11.26 -9.43
CA GLU A 252 -18.13 -10.44 -10.42
C GLU A 252 -18.75 -9.18 -9.79
N SER A 253 -19.27 -9.27 -8.56
CA SER A 253 -19.79 -8.10 -7.86
C SER A 253 -18.69 -7.05 -7.59
N TYR A 254 -17.51 -7.46 -7.14
CA TYR A 254 -16.38 -6.52 -6.98
C TYR A 254 -15.87 -5.97 -8.32
N ARG A 255 -15.78 -6.81 -9.35
CA ARG A 255 -15.39 -6.38 -10.70
C ARG A 255 -16.36 -5.34 -11.26
N LYS A 256 -17.67 -5.62 -11.15
CA LYS A 256 -18.72 -4.72 -11.66
C LYS A 256 -18.77 -3.41 -10.87
N LEU A 257 -18.63 -3.46 -9.56
CA LEU A 257 -18.53 -2.25 -8.74
C LEU A 257 -17.33 -1.39 -9.15
N GLY A 258 -16.19 -2.01 -9.41
CA GLY A 258 -15.00 -1.30 -9.92
C GLY A 258 -15.25 -0.63 -11.26
N GLU A 259 -15.95 -1.30 -12.19
CA GLU A 259 -16.35 -0.74 -13.48
C GLU A 259 -17.28 0.46 -13.33
N GLU A 260 -18.36 0.33 -12.54
CA GLU A 260 -19.30 1.43 -12.28
C GLU A 260 -18.61 2.63 -11.63
N THR A 261 -17.78 2.36 -10.62
CA THR A 261 -16.98 3.39 -9.97
C THR A 261 -16.08 4.12 -10.97
N ALA A 262 -15.34 3.38 -11.80
CA ALA A 262 -14.46 3.96 -12.80
C ALA A 262 -15.23 4.81 -13.82
N LEU A 263 -16.35 4.31 -14.34
CA LEU A 263 -17.21 5.06 -15.26
C LEU A 263 -17.71 6.37 -14.65
N ASN A 264 -18.07 6.37 -13.37
CA ASN A 264 -18.49 7.59 -12.68
C ASN A 264 -17.34 8.57 -12.46
N VAL A 265 -16.19 8.09 -11.99
CA VAL A 265 -15.00 8.92 -11.74
C VAL A 265 -14.50 9.56 -13.05
N PHE A 266 -14.41 8.80 -14.14
CA PHE A 266 -13.79 9.25 -15.37
C PHE A 266 -14.73 9.97 -16.34
N LYS A 267 -16.05 9.88 -16.15
CA LYS A 267 -17.01 10.61 -17.00
C LYS A 267 -17.14 12.09 -16.69
N GLN A 268 -16.94 12.53 -15.46
CA GLN A 268 -17.19 13.94 -15.08
C GLN A 268 -15.94 14.74 -14.71
N PRO A 269 -15.08 14.36 -13.77
CA PRO A 269 -13.98 15.26 -13.38
C PRO A 269 -12.77 15.21 -14.30
N LEU A 270 -12.53 14.09 -15.00
CA LEU A 270 -11.34 13.94 -15.84
C LEU A 270 -11.55 14.33 -17.29
N THR A 271 -12.81 14.47 -17.75
CA THR A 271 -13.15 15.03 -19.08
C THR A 271 -13.34 16.54 -19.04
N ASP A 272 -13.45 17.15 -17.86
CA ASP A 272 -13.54 18.60 -17.74
C ASP A 272 -12.19 19.25 -18.09
N PRO A 273 -12.13 20.05 -19.20
CA PRO A 273 -10.92 20.78 -19.57
C PRO A 273 -10.44 21.70 -18.44
N CYS A 274 -11.32 22.21 -17.58
CA CYS A 274 -10.97 23.04 -16.44
C CYS A 274 -10.17 22.26 -15.39
N PHE A 275 -10.37 20.94 -15.24
CA PHE A 275 -9.57 20.10 -14.34
C PHE A 275 -8.10 20.05 -14.78
N TRP A 276 -7.85 19.94 -16.10
CA TRP A 276 -6.50 19.85 -16.67
C TRP A 276 -5.88 21.21 -16.99
N ASN A 277 -6.71 22.24 -17.27
CA ASN A 277 -6.27 23.58 -17.67
C ASN A 277 -6.02 24.54 -16.49
N GLN A 278 -6.19 24.11 -15.24
CA GLN A 278 -5.72 24.91 -14.11
C GLN A 278 -4.20 25.04 -14.28
N LYS A 279 -3.72 26.26 -14.50
CA LYS A 279 -2.28 26.57 -14.58
C LYS A 279 -1.65 26.12 -13.28
N TRP A 280 -0.88 25.05 -13.40
CA TRP A 280 -0.11 24.41 -12.33
C TRP A 280 1.15 25.20 -12.02
#